data_fd0b0d7ceb17ce786ac9b6661182649d
#
_entry.id   fd0b0d7ceb17ce786ac9b6661182649d
#
_cell.length_a   1.000
_cell.length_b   1.000
_cell.length_c   1.000
_cell.angle_alpha   90.00
_cell.angle_beta   90.00
_cell.angle_gamma   90.00
#
_symmetry.space_group_name_H-M   'P 1'
#
loop_
_entity.id
_entity.type
_entity.pdbx_description
1 polymer ?
#
loop_
_entity_poly.entity_id
_entity_poly.type
_entity_poly.pdbx_seq_one_letter_code
_entity_poly.pdbx_strand_id
1 'polypeptide(L)'
;RLVGSEMCIRDRNKMLTHLNGYKREAVLAPLFKMLEATFDLFVPLVMADIVNVGIAAHDFHYILVRCGILLLLAVVGLACSLTAQYFSAKAAVGYSTSLRHALFEHIQRLGFTEMDTMGTSTLITRMTSDINQVQSGLNLFLRLFLRSPFVVVGAMVMAFTVNVRAAWIFVVAIPLLSVVVFGVMVITNPLYKTAQARLDRVLGLTRENLTGVRVVRAFDKEQSEIDRFESANDLLTRMQLHVGHISSLMSPLTYVIINLAIVALLYVGSIEILSLIHISEPTRRS
;
A
#
# COMPACT_ATOMS: atom_id res chain seq x y z
N ARG A 1 -3.01 9.11 -31.36
CA ARG A 1 -2.41 8.52 -30.12
C ARG A 1 -1.45 9.47 -29.40
N LEU A 2 -0.73 10.37 -30.08
CA LEU A 2 0.19 11.35 -29.49
C LEU A 2 -0.52 12.54 -28.82
N VAL A 3 -1.64 13.01 -29.37
CA VAL A 3 -2.42 14.13 -28.81
C VAL A 3 -3.01 13.81 -27.43
N GLY A 4 -3.36 12.54 -27.16
CA GLY A 4 -3.88 12.11 -25.85
C GLY A 4 -2.83 12.11 -24.73
N SER A 5 -1.55 11.87 -25.05
CA SER A 5 -0.48 11.84 -24.04
C SER A 5 -0.05 13.23 -23.59
N GLU A 6 0.02 14.21 -24.51
CA GLU A 6 0.37 15.60 -24.15
C GLU A 6 -0.76 16.29 -23.36
N MET A 7 -2.03 16.01 -23.72
CA MET A 7 -3.18 16.50 -22.98
C MET A 7 -3.21 15.95 -21.53
N CYS A 8 -2.86 14.68 -21.34
CA CYS A 8 -2.78 14.05 -20.05
C CYS A 8 -1.64 14.60 -19.16
N ILE A 9 -0.50 14.95 -19.75
CA ILE A 9 0.65 15.55 -19.06
C ILE A 9 0.34 16.99 -18.64
N ARG A 10 -0.31 17.77 -19.51
CA ARG A 10 -0.70 19.18 -19.24
C ARG A 10 -1.76 19.25 -18.14
N ASP A 11 -2.71 18.31 -18.11
CA ASP A 11 -3.73 18.26 -17.06
C ASP A 11 -3.18 17.77 -15.73
N ARG A 12 -2.20 16.86 -15.72
CA ARG A 12 -1.48 16.45 -14.51
C ARG A 12 -0.74 17.63 -13.85
N ASN A 13 -0.11 18.48 -14.64
CA ASN A 13 0.58 19.65 -14.11
C ASN A 13 -0.40 20.66 -13.51
N LYS A 14 -1.60 20.81 -14.08
CA LYS A 14 -2.67 21.65 -13.51
C LYS A 14 -3.16 21.10 -12.17
N MET A 15 -3.32 19.79 -12.03
CA MET A 15 -3.68 19.18 -10.74
C MET A 15 -2.63 19.43 -9.67
N LEU A 16 -1.33 19.35 -10.01
CA LEU A 16 -0.25 19.64 -9.06
C LEU A 16 -0.17 21.12 -8.65
N THR A 17 -0.70 22.06 -9.45
CA THR A 17 -0.73 23.48 -9.07
C THR A 17 -1.60 23.74 -7.84
N HIS A 18 -2.64 22.96 -7.60
CA HIS A 18 -3.49 23.06 -6.41
C HIS A 18 -2.77 22.63 -5.11
N LEU A 19 -1.61 21.98 -5.23
CA LEU A 19 -0.73 21.65 -4.10
C LEU A 19 0.22 22.81 -3.73
N ASN A 20 0.27 23.88 -4.53
CA ASN A 20 1.24 24.97 -4.37
C ASN A 20 1.17 25.66 -3.00
N GLY A 21 -0.02 25.76 -2.40
CA GLY A 21 -0.21 26.32 -1.06
C GLY A 21 0.29 25.44 0.07
N TYR A 22 0.51 24.13 -0.19
CA TYR A 22 0.85 23.12 0.81
C TYR A 22 2.11 22.32 0.45
N LYS A 23 3.01 22.89 -0.37
CA LYS A 23 4.26 22.24 -0.79
C LYS A 23 5.15 21.87 0.39
N ARG A 24 5.24 22.74 1.38
CA ARG A 24 6.07 22.49 2.57
C ARG A 24 5.58 21.27 3.34
N GLU A 25 4.28 21.19 3.57
CA GLU A 25 3.65 20.07 4.25
C GLU A 25 3.77 18.78 3.44
N ALA A 26 3.61 18.85 2.13
CA ALA A 26 3.74 17.71 1.23
C ALA A 26 5.17 17.16 1.14
N VAL A 27 6.19 17.95 1.44
CA VAL A 27 7.60 17.51 1.51
C VAL A 27 7.97 17.09 2.93
N LEU A 28 7.50 17.80 3.96
CA LEU A 28 7.80 17.48 5.35
C LEU A 28 7.19 16.15 5.79
N ALA A 29 5.97 15.83 5.33
CA ALA A 29 5.31 14.58 5.70
C ALA A 29 6.14 13.33 5.32
N PRO A 30 6.56 13.12 4.07
CA PRO A 30 7.42 11.99 3.72
C PRO A 30 8.80 12.06 4.38
N LEU A 31 9.36 13.25 4.58
CA LEU A 31 10.68 13.41 5.23
C LEU A 31 10.66 12.90 6.67
N PHE A 32 9.67 13.29 7.48
CA PHE A 32 9.50 12.77 8.83
C PHE A 32 9.17 11.27 8.82
N LYS A 33 8.47 10.79 7.79
CA LYS A 33 8.16 9.37 7.65
C LYS A 33 9.41 8.54 7.30
N MET A 34 10.32 9.08 6.51
CA MET A 34 11.63 8.47 6.23
C MET A 34 12.53 8.50 7.46
N LEU A 35 12.50 9.58 8.24
CA LEU A 35 13.26 9.70 9.48
C LEU A 35 12.79 8.67 10.52
N GLU A 36 11.47 8.50 10.71
CA GLU A 36 10.88 7.42 11.51
C GLU A 36 11.38 6.04 11.04
N ALA A 37 11.32 5.77 9.73
CA ALA A 37 11.79 4.50 9.17
C ALA A 37 13.29 4.27 9.40
N THR A 38 14.10 5.33 9.42
CA THR A 38 15.52 5.23 9.76
C THR A 38 15.70 4.78 11.22
N PHE A 39 14.94 5.32 12.15
CA PHE A 39 14.98 4.88 13.55
C PHE A 39 14.52 3.43 13.70
N ASP A 40 13.47 3.01 12.99
CA ASP A 40 13.01 1.61 12.96
C ASP A 40 14.12 0.65 12.52
N LEU A 41 14.98 1.06 11.57
CA LEU A 41 16.10 0.25 11.09
C LEU A 41 17.25 0.11 12.11
N PHE A 42 17.40 1.04 13.06
CA PHE A 42 18.40 0.92 14.12
C PHE A 42 17.98 -0.01 15.26
N VAL A 43 16.67 -0.23 15.45
CA VAL A 43 16.16 -1.09 16.54
C VAL A 43 16.78 -2.49 16.53
N PRO A 44 16.83 -3.25 15.40
CA PRO A 44 17.45 -4.56 15.37
C PRO A 44 18.95 -4.57 15.71
N LEU A 45 19.69 -3.51 15.38
CA LEU A 45 21.12 -3.40 15.70
C LEU A 45 21.33 -3.25 17.20
N VAL A 46 20.56 -2.37 17.86
CA VAL A 46 20.63 -2.21 19.32
C VAL A 46 20.20 -3.49 20.04
N MET A 47 19.19 -4.21 19.49
CA MET A 47 18.80 -5.52 20.02
C MET A 47 19.92 -6.55 19.87
N ALA A 48 20.63 -6.58 18.74
CA ALA A 48 21.78 -7.45 18.55
C ALA A 48 22.91 -7.15 19.55
N ASP A 49 23.18 -5.87 19.83
CA ASP A 49 24.16 -5.46 20.84
C ASP A 49 23.76 -5.93 22.25
N ILE A 50 22.49 -5.85 22.62
CA ILE A 50 21.99 -6.35 23.91
C ILE A 50 22.26 -7.85 24.04
N VAL A 51 21.97 -8.62 22.99
CA VAL A 51 22.11 -10.09 23.00
C VAL A 51 23.58 -10.49 22.97
N ASN A 52 24.38 -9.94 22.04
CA ASN A 52 25.74 -10.39 21.80
C ASN A 52 26.76 -9.88 22.82
N VAL A 53 26.51 -8.69 23.39
CA VAL A 53 27.45 -8.08 24.34
C VAL A 53 26.86 -8.08 25.76
N GLY A 54 25.67 -7.55 25.94
CA GLY A 54 25.07 -7.36 27.27
C GLY A 54 24.79 -8.69 27.98
N ILE A 55 24.08 -9.61 27.29
CA ILE A 55 23.72 -10.90 27.91
C ILE A 55 24.96 -11.81 27.99
N ALA A 56 25.81 -11.83 26.97
CA ALA A 56 26.99 -12.66 26.95
C ALA A 56 28.02 -12.28 28.05
N ALA A 57 28.13 -10.97 28.35
CA ALA A 57 29.00 -10.46 29.42
C ALA A 57 28.33 -10.42 30.79
N HIS A 58 27.05 -10.77 30.91
CA HIS A 58 26.25 -10.62 32.14
C HIS A 58 26.27 -9.18 32.72
N ASP A 59 26.45 -8.16 31.87
CA ASP A 59 26.51 -6.75 32.28
C ASP A 59 25.12 -6.12 32.29
N PHE A 60 24.50 -6.10 33.46
CA PHE A 60 23.17 -5.52 33.64
C PHE A 60 23.14 -4.00 33.36
N HIS A 61 24.21 -3.28 33.68
CA HIS A 61 24.29 -1.85 33.44
C HIS A 61 24.28 -1.54 31.93
N TYR A 62 25.05 -2.30 31.15
CA TYR A 62 25.07 -2.17 29.69
C TYR A 62 23.70 -2.45 29.07
N ILE A 63 23.01 -3.52 29.52
CA ILE A 63 21.64 -3.85 29.07
C ILE A 63 20.68 -2.71 29.36
N LEU A 64 20.73 -2.14 30.59
CA LEU A 64 19.85 -1.04 30.98
C LEU A 64 20.05 0.21 30.11
N VAL A 65 21.30 0.57 29.83
CA VAL A 65 21.64 1.72 28.95
C VAL A 65 21.11 1.47 27.53
N ARG A 66 21.28 0.28 26.96
CA ARG A 66 20.78 -0.07 25.62
C ARG A 66 19.26 -0.10 25.57
N CYS A 67 18.58 -0.58 26.61
CA CYS A 67 17.13 -0.48 26.75
C CYS A 67 16.66 0.99 26.81
N GLY A 68 17.41 1.85 27.48
CA GLY A 68 17.17 3.30 27.50
C GLY A 68 17.29 3.93 26.10
N ILE A 69 18.26 3.49 25.28
CA ILE A 69 18.40 3.91 23.89
C ILE A 69 17.20 3.45 23.05
N LEU A 70 16.74 2.20 23.21
CA LEU A 70 15.53 1.70 22.51
C LEU A 70 14.29 2.52 22.88
N LEU A 71 14.11 2.85 24.14
CA LEU A 71 13.02 3.70 24.60
C LEU A 71 13.09 5.10 23.97
N LEU A 72 14.27 5.68 23.93
CA LEU A 72 14.50 6.99 23.28
C LEU A 72 14.18 6.93 21.78
N LEU A 73 14.66 5.91 21.08
CA LEU A 73 14.33 5.71 19.65
C LEU A 73 12.82 5.56 19.43
N ALA A 74 12.13 4.83 20.32
CA ALA A 74 10.67 4.68 20.25
C ALA A 74 9.94 6.01 20.44
N VAL A 75 10.34 6.82 21.42
CA VAL A 75 9.73 8.15 21.69
C VAL A 75 9.98 9.12 20.54
N VAL A 76 11.22 9.17 20.03
CA VAL A 76 11.55 10.03 18.88
C VAL A 76 10.83 9.54 17.62
N GLY A 77 10.78 8.23 17.37
CA GLY A 77 10.03 7.64 16.27
C GLY A 77 8.54 7.97 16.34
N LEU A 78 7.94 7.89 17.55
CA LEU A 78 6.55 8.28 17.76
C LEU A 78 6.33 9.76 17.45
N ALA A 79 7.19 10.64 17.91
CA ALA A 79 7.11 12.08 17.62
C ALA A 79 7.20 12.36 16.11
N CYS A 80 8.12 11.69 15.40
CA CYS A 80 8.25 11.79 13.95
C CYS A 80 7.00 11.26 13.24
N SER A 81 6.44 10.13 13.71
CA SER A 81 5.22 9.55 13.15
C SER A 81 4.02 10.47 13.27
N LEU A 82 3.79 11.04 14.46
CA LEU A 82 2.69 11.98 14.71
C LEU A 82 2.86 13.24 13.84
N THR A 83 4.06 13.77 13.75
CA THR A 83 4.38 14.94 12.93
C THR A 83 4.15 14.66 11.44
N ALA A 84 4.58 13.51 10.94
CA ALA A 84 4.36 13.07 9.57
C ALA A 84 2.87 12.92 9.25
N GLN A 85 2.08 12.33 10.16
CA GLN A 85 0.63 12.18 9.99
C GLN A 85 -0.08 13.53 9.97
N TYR A 86 0.30 14.45 10.86
CA TYR A 86 -0.25 15.80 10.89
C TYR A 86 -0.02 16.55 9.57
N PHE A 87 1.22 16.57 9.06
CA PHE A 87 1.54 17.25 7.82
C PHE A 87 0.91 16.57 6.59
N SER A 88 0.84 15.25 6.58
CA SER A 88 0.17 14.50 5.50
C SER A 88 -1.33 14.81 5.46
N ALA A 89 -1.99 14.80 6.61
CA ALA A 89 -3.41 15.14 6.71
C ALA A 89 -3.66 16.60 6.31
N LYS A 90 -2.85 17.55 6.80
CA LYS A 90 -2.95 18.96 6.47
C LYS A 90 -2.77 19.21 4.96
N ALA A 91 -1.77 18.57 4.34
CA ALA A 91 -1.56 18.68 2.90
C ALA A 91 -2.72 18.10 2.09
N ALA A 92 -3.23 16.92 2.48
CA ALA A 92 -4.34 16.26 1.79
C ALA A 92 -5.65 17.04 1.91
N VAL A 93 -5.98 17.54 3.10
CA VAL A 93 -7.18 18.36 3.32
C VAL A 93 -7.06 19.70 2.58
N GLY A 94 -5.92 20.38 2.67
CA GLY A 94 -5.68 21.64 1.97
C GLY A 94 -5.78 21.49 0.44
N TYR A 95 -5.22 20.42 -0.10
CA TYR A 95 -5.34 20.08 -1.52
C TYR A 95 -6.80 19.85 -1.93
N SER A 96 -7.55 19.06 -1.16
CA SER A 96 -8.96 18.78 -1.46
C SER A 96 -9.84 20.02 -1.38
N THR A 97 -9.54 20.93 -0.45
CA THR A 97 -10.22 22.23 -0.33
C THR A 97 -9.97 23.10 -1.56
N SER A 98 -8.71 23.20 -2.01
CA SER A 98 -8.36 23.92 -3.23
C SER A 98 -9.04 23.32 -4.48
N LEU A 99 -9.09 22.00 -4.54
CA LEU A 99 -9.75 21.29 -5.65
C LEU A 99 -11.28 21.50 -5.66
N ARG A 100 -11.91 21.49 -4.47
CA ARG A 100 -13.36 21.81 -4.36
C ARG A 100 -13.65 23.24 -4.82
N HIS A 101 -12.82 24.18 -4.40
CA HIS A 101 -12.99 25.58 -4.81
C HIS A 101 -12.89 25.71 -6.35
N ALA A 102 -11.84 25.14 -6.95
CA ALA A 102 -11.65 25.18 -8.40
C ALA A 102 -12.78 24.48 -9.17
N LEU A 103 -13.26 23.33 -8.66
CA LEU A 103 -14.36 22.60 -9.27
C LEU A 103 -15.67 23.40 -9.16
N PHE A 104 -15.95 23.99 -8.01
CA PHE A 104 -17.13 24.83 -7.82
C PHE A 104 -17.12 26.07 -8.73
N GLU A 105 -15.96 26.76 -8.82
CA GLU A 105 -15.78 27.89 -9.74
C GLU A 105 -16.02 27.46 -11.21
N HIS A 106 -15.52 26.27 -11.59
CA HIS A 106 -15.76 25.75 -12.93
C HIS A 106 -17.24 25.42 -13.18
N ILE A 107 -17.92 24.80 -12.22
CA ILE A 107 -19.36 24.50 -12.31
C ILE A 107 -20.18 25.79 -12.51
N GLN A 108 -19.82 26.88 -11.82
CA GLN A 108 -20.53 28.16 -11.98
C GLN A 108 -20.34 28.82 -13.36
N ARG A 109 -19.33 28.37 -14.12
CA ARG A 109 -19.06 28.84 -15.49
C ARG A 109 -19.60 27.92 -16.58
N LEU A 110 -20.17 26.76 -16.22
CA LEU A 110 -20.79 25.83 -17.18
C LEU A 110 -22.06 26.43 -17.77
N GLY A 111 -22.27 26.20 -19.07
CA GLY A 111 -23.50 26.52 -19.75
C GLY A 111 -24.66 25.59 -19.32
N PHE A 112 -25.91 26.04 -19.48
CA PHE A 112 -27.09 25.24 -19.14
C PHE A 112 -27.11 23.88 -19.82
N THR A 113 -26.75 23.82 -21.10
CA THR A 113 -26.70 22.58 -21.89
C THR A 113 -25.68 21.58 -21.31
N GLU A 114 -24.51 22.08 -20.85
CA GLU A 114 -23.50 21.24 -20.26
C GLU A 114 -23.94 20.72 -18.89
N MET A 115 -24.62 21.54 -18.08
CA MET A 115 -25.20 21.13 -16.81
C MET A 115 -26.28 20.07 -16.99
N ASP A 116 -27.12 20.20 -17.98
CA ASP A 116 -28.18 19.22 -18.28
C ASP A 116 -27.61 17.89 -18.77
N THR A 117 -26.55 17.92 -19.58
CA THR A 117 -25.91 16.69 -20.08
C THR A 117 -25.17 15.94 -18.98
N MET A 118 -24.52 16.63 -18.04
CA MET A 118 -23.82 16.01 -16.92
C MET A 118 -24.77 15.55 -15.81
N GLY A 119 -25.83 16.27 -15.58
CA GLY A 119 -26.78 16.06 -14.48
C GLY A 119 -26.25 16.51 -13.12
N THR A 120 -27.10 17.10 -12.31
CA THR A 120 -26.76 17.64 -10.98
C THR A 120 -26.25 16.57 -10.01
N SER A 121 -26.80 15.35 -10.06
CA SER A 121 -26.35 14.24 -9.21
C SER A 121 -24.89 13.86 -9.45
N THR A 122 -24.44 13.88 -10.70
CA THR A 122 -23.05 13.61 -11.07
C THR A 122 -22.11 14.71 -10.53
N LEU A 123 -22.50 15.97 -10.65
CA LEU A 123 -21.73 17.09 -10.14
C LEU A 123 -21.60 17.05 -8.60
N ILE A 124 -22.67 16.70 -7.90
CA ILE A 124 -22.64 16.51 -6.44
C ILE A 124 -21.70 15.37 -6.06
N THR A 125 -21.77 14.22 -6.76
CA THR A 125 -20.88 13.08 -6.51
C THR A 125 -19.41 13.45 -6.70
N ARG A 126 -19.09 14.20 -7.75
CA ARG A 126 -17.71 14.69 -8.00
C ARG A 126 -17.24 15.65 -6.90
N MET A 127 -18.09 16.57 -6.45
CA MET A 127 -17.77 17.51 -5.37
C MET A 127 -17.57 16.85 -4.01
N THR A 128 -18.21 15.72 -3.77
CA THR A 128 -18.19 15.02 -2.48
C THR A 128 -17.31 13.77 -2.54
N SER A 129 -17.80 12.69 -3.14
CA SER A 129 -17.18 11.38 -3.11
C SER A 129 -15.82 11.36 -3.82
N ASP A 130 -15.74 11.88 -5.06
CA ASP A 130 -14.52 11.79 -5.86
C ASP A 130 -13.39 12.62 -5.23
N ILE A 131 -13.67 13.84 -4.76
CA ILE A 131 -12.66 14.66 -4.09
C ILE A 131 -12.22 14.04 -2.76
N ASN A 132 -13.13 13.43 -1.99
CA ASN A 132 -12.76 12.71 -0.77
C ASN A 132 -11.87 11.50 -1.06
N GLN A 133 -12.12 10.80 -2.17
CA GLN A 133 -11.26 9.70 -2.60
C GLN A 133 -9.87 10.18 -3.01
N VAL A 134 -9.78 11.29 -3.73
CA VAL A 134 -8.50 11.94 -4.07
C VAL A 134 -7.76 12.39 -2.82
N GLN A 135 -8.45 13.00 -1.85
CA GLN A 135 -7.88 13.38 -0.55
C GLN A 135 -7.29 12.18 0.19
N SER A 136 -8.04 11.09 0.27
CA SER A 136 -7.60 9.85 0.92
C SER A 136 -6.42 9.22 0.19
N GLY A 137 -6.45 9.21 -1.15
CA GLY A 137 -5.34 8.74 -1.98
C GLY A 137 -4.06 9.55 -1.78
N LEU A 138 -4.15 10.88 -1.74
CA LEU A 138 -3.00 11.76 -1.49
C LEU A 138 -2.43 11.55 -0.08
N ASN A 139 -3.28 11.42 0.92
CA ASN A 139 -2.85 11.14 2.29
C ASN A 139 -2.11 9.80 2.39
N LEU A 140 -2.64 8.73 1.78
CA LEU A 140 -1.98 7.42 1.69
C LEU A 140 -0.65 7.50 0.94
N PHE A 141 -0.60 8.22 -0.17
CA PHE A 141 0.60 8.39 -0.96
C PHE A 141 1.72 9.05 -0.15
N LEU A 142 1.44 10.19 0.50
CA LEU A 142 2.43 10.92 1.30
C LEU A 142 2.91 10.12 2.52
N ARG A 143 2.06 9.27 3.08
CA ARG A 143 2.34 8.53 4.30
C ARG A 143 3.00 7.17 4.08
N LEU A 144 2.57 6.41 3.07
CA LEU A 144 2.96 5.01 2.90
C LEU A 144 3.84 4.76 1.69
N PHE A 145 3.55 5.43 0.55
CA PHE A 145 4.19 5.08 -0.71
C PHE A 145 5.71 5.31 -0.69
N LEU A 146 6.17 6.43 -0.13
CA LEU A 146 7.61 6.73 -0.06
C LEU A 146 8.33 5.95 1.06
N ARG A 147 7.62 5.59 2.13
CA ARG A 147 8.19 4.79 3.23
C ARG A 147 8.57 3.39 2.79
N SER A 148 7.71 2.71 2.02
CA SER A 148 7.88 1.29 1.71
C SER A 148 9.17 0.98 0.94
N PRO A 149 9.51 1.66 -0.19
CA PRO A 149 10.78 1.44 -0.88
C PRO A 149 11.99 1.80 -0.01
N PHE A 150 11.87 2.87 0.79
CA PHE A 150 12.94 3.31 1.68
C PHE A 150 13.28 2.26 2.75
N VAL A 151 12.26 1.66 3.38
CA VAL A 151 12.46 0.59 4.36
C VAL A 151 13.09 -0.64 3.73
N VAL A 152 12.66 -1.04 2.53
CA VAL A 152 13.21 -2.21 1.82
C VAL A 152 14.68 -2.00 1.47
N VAL A 153 15.00 -0.85 0.86
CA VAL A 153 16.40 -0.52 0.49
C VAL A 153 17.25 -0.33 1.74
N GLY A 154 16.74 0.36 2.75
CA GLY A 154 17.44 0.58 4.02
C GLY A 154 17.73 -0.74 4.75
N ALA A 155 16.75 -1.63 4.84
CA ALA A 155 16.96 -2.96 5.45
C ALA A 155 17.99 -3.79 4.68
N MET A 156 17.99 -3.70 3.34
CA MET A 156 18.99 -4.38 2.52
C MET A 156 20.40 -3.82 2.77
N VAL A 157 20.55 -2.50 2.80
CA VAL A 157 21.85 -1.85 3.13
C VAL A 157 22.32 -2.26 4.52
N MET A 158 21.42 -2.24 5.52
CA MET A 158 21.76 -2.67 6.88
C MET A 158 22.16 -4.15 6.95
N ALA A 159 21.50 -5.03 6.18
CA ALA A 159 21.90 -6.43 6.10
C ALA A 159 23.33 -6.60 5.58
N PHE A 160 23.75 -5.80 4.59
CA PHE A 160 25.14 -5.81 4.08
C PHE A 160 26.16 -5.33 5.11
N THR A 161 25.79 -4.43 6.01
CA THR A 161 26.70 -3.99 7.09
C THR A 161 26.87 -5.02 8.19
N VAL A 162 25.88 -5.89 8.40
CA VAL A 162 25.92 -6.95 9.41
C VAL A 162 26.64 -8.19 8.87
N ASN A 163 26.21 -8.69 7.73
CA ASN A 163 26.81 -9.88 7.11
C ASN A 163 26.58 -9.92 5.61
N VAL A 164 27.64 -9.80 4.83
CA VAL A 164 27.60 -9.75 3.37
C VAL A 164 27.05 -11.05 2.76
N ARG A 165 27.42 -12.22 3.32
CA ARG A 165 26.95 -13.51 2.78
C ARG A 165 25.45 -13.71 2.99
N ALA A 166 24.97 -13.39 4.18
CA ALA A 166 23.56 -13.45 4.51
C ALA A 166 22.72 -12.41 3.71
N ALA A 167 23.30 -11.24 3.43
CA ALA A 167 22.64 -10.17 2.67
C ALA A 167 22.29 -10.58 1.24
N TRP A 168 23.06 -11.45 0.58
CA TRP A 168 22.75 -11.96 -0.75
C TRP A 168 21.41 -12.71 -0.82
N ILE A 169 20.97 -13.31 0.28
CA ILE A 169 19.66 -13.97 0.36
C ILE A 169 18.54 -12.95 0.12
N PHE A 170 18.67 -11.75 0.70
CA PHE A 170 17.68 -10.67 0.49
C PHE A 170 17.70 -10.14 -0.95
N VAL A 171 18.89 -10.06 -1.56
CA VAL A 171 19.04 -9.65 -2.97
C VAL A 171 18.30 -10.60 -3.92
N VAL A 172 18.20 -11.87 -3.59
CA VAL A 172 17.44 -12.86 -4.37
C VAL A 172 15.97 -12.88 -3.96
N ALA A 173 15.65 -12.83 -2.67
CA ALA A 173 14.30 -12.96 -2.15
C ALA A 173 13.41 -11.77 -2.53
N ILE A 174 13.94 -10.53 -2.48
CA ILE A 174 13.17 -9.31 -2.76
C ILE A 174 12.68 -9.27 -4.23
N PRO A 175 13.52 -9.48 -5.26
CA PRO A 175 13.04 -9.55 -6.64
C PRO A 175 12.07 -10.71 -6.87
N LEU A 176 12.32 -11.87 -6.26
CA LEU A 176 11.43 -13.04 -6.38
C LEU A 176 10.04 -12.73 -5.82
N LEU A 177 9.97 -12.13 -4.64
CA LEU A 177 8.71 -11.65 -4.05
C LEU A 177 8.04 -10.60 -4.94
N SER A 178 8.82 -9.67 -5.48
CA SER A 178 8.30 -8.64 -6.39
C SER A 178 7.68 -9.24 -7.66
N VAL A 179 8.33 -10.22 -8.26
CA VAL A 179 7.79 -10.93 -9.43
C VAL A 179 6.45 -11.62 -9.10
N VAL A 180 6.35 -12.29 -7.96
CA VAL A 180 5.10 -12.94 -7.55
C VAL A 180 4.00 -11.91 -7.30
N VAL A 181 4.28 -10.86 -6.52
CA VAL A 181 3.27 -9.85 -6.17
C VAL A 181 2.79 -9.09 -7.41
N PHE A 182 3.72 -8.58 -8.23
CA PHE A 182 3.37 -7.87 -9.45
C PHE A 182 2.74 -8.79 -10.50
N GLY A 183 3.20 -10.04 -10.60
CA GLY A 183 2.61 -11.05 -11.49
C GLY A 183 1.14 -11.31 -11.17
N VAL A 184 0.84 -11.60 -9.91
CA VAL A 184 -0.55 -11.79 -9.47
C VAL A 184 -1.37 -10.52 -9.68
N MET A 185 -0.81 -9.34 -9.35
CA MET A 185 -1.50 -8.06 -9.52
C MET A 185 -1.84 -7.76 -10.99
N VAL A 186 -0.92 -8.00 -11.92
CA VAL A 186 -1.15 -7.80 -13.36
C VAL A 186 -2.23 -8.73 -13.90
N ILE A 187 -2.28 -9.98 -13.42
CA ILE A 187 -3.29 -10.97 -13.82
C ILE A 187 -4.66 -10.61 -13.21
N THR A 188 -4.71 -10.22 -11.94
CA THR A 188 -5.98 -10.00 -11.24
C THR A 188 -6.64 -8.66 -11.55
N ASN A 189 -5.88 -7.60 -11.87
CA ASN A 189 -6.44 -6.28 -12.17
C ASN A 189 -7.50 -6.27 -13.30
N PRO A 190 -7.29 -6.89 -14.48
CA PRO A 190 -8.31 -6.94 -15.52
C PRO A 190 -9.51 -7.80 -15.11
N LEU A 191 -9.27 -8.85 -14.31
CA LEU A 191 -10.32 -9.72 -13.80
C LEU A 191 -11.24 -8.99 -12.82
N TYR A 192 -10.67 -8.17 -11.93
CA TYR A 192 -11.46 -7.28 -11.04
C TYR A 192 -12.33 -6.29 -11.82
N LYS A 193 -11.82 -5.71 -12.91
CA LYS A 193 -12.62 -4.84 -13.79
C LYS A 193 -13.80 -5.58 -14.41
N THR A 194 -13.58 -6.83 -14.83
CA THR A 194 -14.64 -7.67 -15.38
C THR A 194 -15.66 -8.05 -14.31
N ALA A 195 -15.23 -8.41 -13.10
CA ALA A 195 -16.10 -8.68 -11.97
C ALA A 195 -16.96 -7.44 -11.62
N GLN A 196 -16.35 -6.24 -11.62
CA GLN A 196 -17.08 -4.99 -11.41
C GLN A 196 -18.14 -4.75 -12.47
N ALA A 197 -17.84 -4.96 -13.74
CA ALA A 197 -18.82 -4.83 -14.82
C ALA A 197 -20.00 -5.82 -14.68
N ARG A 198 -19.75 -7.03 -14.16
CA ARG A 198 -20.81 -8.01 -13.84
C ARG A 198 -21.64 -7.56 -12.65
N LEU A 199 -21.01 -6.99 -11.62
CA LEU A 199 -21.72 -6.41 -10.48
C LEU A 199 -22.62 -5.25 -10.91
N ASP A 200 -22.12 -4.35 -11.76
CA ASP A 200 -22.91 -3.23 -12.29
C ASP A 200 -24.14 -3.72 -13.08
N ARG A 201 -24.02 -4.87 -13.77
CA ARG A 201 -25.15 -5.50 -14.45
C ARG A 201 -26.19 -6.02 -13.47
N VAL A 202 -25.81 -6.69 -12.39
CA VAL A 202 -26.72 -7.18 -11.32
C VAL A 202 -27.42 -5.98 -10.66
N LEU A 203 -26.67 -4.92 -10.33
CA LEU A 203 -27.23 -3.69 -9.75
C LEU A 203 -28.21 -2.99 -10.72
N GLY A 204 -27.91 -3.00 -12.03
CA GLY A 204 -28.80 -2.49 -13.08
C GLY A 204 -30.12 -3.23 -13.10
N LEU A 205 -30.09 -4.56 -13.13
CA LEU A 205 -31.28 -5.41 -13.09
C LEU A 205 -32.10 -5.18 -11.81
N THR A 206 -31.44 -5.05 -10.66
CA THR A 206 -32.12 -4.73 -9.40
C THR A 206 -32.84 -3.39 -9.46
N ARG A 207 -32.18 -2.36 -10.02
CA ARG A 207 -32.78 -1.02 -10.18
C ARG A 207 -33.98 -1.03 -11.14
N GLU A 208 -33.83 -1.72 -12.29
CA GLU A 208 -34.91 -1.90 -13.26
C GLU A 208 -36.13 -2.55 -12.61
N ASN A 209 -35.94 -3.65 -11.87
CA ASN A 209 -36.98 -4.37 -11.18
C ASN A 209 -37.67 -3.55 -10.07
N LEU A 210 -36.90 -2.84 -9.25
CA LEU A 210 -37.47 -1.98 -8.21
C LEU A 210 -38.29 -0.83 -8.79
N THR A 211 -37.85 -0.25 -9.90
CA THR A 211 -38.58 0.84 -10.57
C THR A 211 -39.83 0.33 -11.32
N GLY A 212 -39.69 -0.86 -11.96
CA GLY A 212 -40.72 -1.47 -12.80
C GLY A 212 -41.61 -2.48 -12.08
N VAL A 213 -41.54 -2.63 -10.75
CA VAL A 213 -42.22 -3.70 -10.00
C VAL A 213 -43.70 -3.82 -10.26
N ARG A 214 -44.39 -2.67 -10.46
CA ARG A 214 -45.83 -2.64 -10.76
C ARG A 214 -46.14 -3.25 -12.13
N VAL A 215 -45.26 -2.99 -13.11
CA VAL A 215 -45.41 -3.50 -14.46
C VAL A 215 -45.12 -5.00 -14.48
N VAL A 216 -44.05 -5.44 -13.84
CA VAL A 216 -43.68 -6.87 -13.72
C VAL A 216 -44.84 -7.68 -13.14
N ARG A 217 -45.46 -7.20 -12.05
CA ARG A 217 -46.62 -7.84 -11.43
C ARG A 217 -47.88 -7.77 -12.29
N ALA A 218 -48.13 -6.66 -12.99
CA ALA A 218 -49.30 -6.53 -13.85
C ALA A 218 -49.28 -7.49 -15.05
N PHE A 219 -48.09 -7.91 -15.49
CA PHE A 219 -47.91 -8.83 -16.61
C PHE A 219 -47.51 -10.26 -16.18
N ASP A 220 -47.53 -10.58 -14.88
CA ASP A 220 -47.17 -11.89 -14.31
C ASP A 220 -45.79 -12.39 -14.81
N LYS A 221 -44.77 -11.49 -14.72
CA LYS A 221 -43.43 -11.74 -15.23
C LYS A 221 -42.38 -11.91 -14.13
N GLU A 222 -42.81 -12.07 -12.88
CA GLU A 222 -41.91 -12.20 -11.72
C GLU A 222 -40.89 -13.32 -11.90
N GLN A 223 -41.35 -14.51 -12.34
CA GLN A 223 -40.45 -15.65 -12.51
C GLN A 223 -39.37 -15.40 -13.59
N SER A 224 -39.75 -14.77 -14.69
CA SER A 224 -38.83 -14.40 -15.75
C SER A 224 -37.76 -13.43 -15.29
N GLU A 225 -38.10 -12.48 -14.43
CA GLU A 225 -37.14 -11.52 -13.87
C GLU A 225 -36.28 -12.16 -12.78
N ILE A 226 -36.79 -13.11 -12.00
CA ILE A 226 -36.00 -13.93 -11.07
C ILE A 226 -34.94 -14.72 -11.84
N ASP A 227 -35.33 -15.45 -12.89
CA ASP A 227 -34.42 -16.28 -13.69
C ASP A 227 -33.32 -15.40 -14.36
N ARG A 228 -33.69 -14.21 -14.82
CA ARG A 228 -32.76 -13.22 -15.39
C ARG A 228 -31.76 -12.70 -14.36
N PHE A 229 -32.23 -12.41 -13.15
CA PHE A 229 -31.39 -12.00 -12.05
C PHE A 229 -30.44 -13.12 -11.60
N GLU A 230 -30.95 -14.34 -11.41
CA GLU A 230 -30.14 -15.49 -11.01
C GLU A 230 -29.05 -15.79 -12.03
N SER A 231 -29.36 -15.76 -13.33
CA SER A 231 -28.37 -15.95 -14.39
C SER A 231 -27.24 -14.89 -14.34
N ALA A 232 -27.59 -13.65 -14.10
CA ALA A 232 -26.61 -12.57 -13.98
C ALA A 232 -25.78 -12.71 -12.71
N ASN A 233 -26.40 -13.09 -11.60
CA ASN A 233 -25.75 -13.30 -10.31
C ASN A 233 -24.80 -14.51 -10.33
N ASP A 234 -25.18 -15.60 -11.01
CA ASP A 234 -24.31 -16.76 -11.21
C ASP A 234 -23.04 -16.42 -12.00
N LEU A 235 -23.19 -15.61 -13.06
CA LEU A 235 -22.03 -15.13 -13.82
C LEU A 235 -21.11 -14.27 -12.98
N LEU A 236 -21.66 -13.40 -12.12
CA LEU A 236 -20.90 -12.62 -11.15
C LEU A 236 -20.17 -13.51 -10.16
N THR A 237 -20.89 -14.47 -9.57
CA THR A 237 -20.34 -15.40 -8.56
C THR A 237 -19.19 -16.21 -9.12
N ARG A 238 -19.34 -16.81 -10.31
CA ARG A 238 -18.25 -17.54 -10.99
C ARG A 238 -17.03 -16.65 -11.23
N MET A 239 -17.25 -15.41 -11.64
CA MET A 239 -16.15 -14.48 -11.88
C MET A 239 -15.44 -14.09 -10.59
N GLN A 240 -16.19 -13.81 -9.51
CA GLN A 240 -15.62 -13.51 -8.20
C GLN A 240 -14.84 -14.69 -7.61
N LEU A 241 -15.35 -15.91 -7.74
CA LEU A 241 -14.63 -17.12 -7.33
C LEU A 241 -13.34 -17.30 -8.12
N HIS A 242 -13.37 -17.08 -9.44
CA HIS A 242 -12.15 -17.17 -10.27
C HIS A 242 -11.10 -16.16 -9.85
N VAL A 243 -11.49 -14.91 -9.64
CA VAL A 243 -10.59 -13.86 -9.11
C VAL A 243 -10.09 -14.23 -7.72
N GLY A 244 -10.98 -14.74 -6.85
CA GLY A 244 -10.65 -15.17 -5.50
C GLY A 244 -9.61 -16.29 -5.50
N HIS A 245 -9.75 -17.31 -6.33
CA HIS A 245 -8.79 -18.40 -6.46
C HIS A 245 -7.39 -17.92 -6.86
N ILE A 246 -7.29 -17.00 -7.84
CA ILE A 246 -6.00 -16.44 -8.27
C ILE A 246 -5.41 -15.58 -7.17
N SER A 247 -6.21 -14.70 -6.56
CA SER A 247 -5.75 -13.81 -5.49
C SER A 247 -5.32 -14.59 -4.24
N SER A 248 -5.98 -15.71 -3.92
CA SER A 248 -5.64 -16.54 -2.75
C SER A 248 -4.28 -17.22 -2.86
N LEU A 249 -3.74 -17.41 -4.08
CA LEU A 249 -2.39 -17.95 -4.30
C LEU A 249 -1.29 -16.98 -3.85
N MET A 250 -1.58 -15.70 -3.74
CA MET A 250 -0.59 -14.69 -3.35
C MET A 250 -0.01 -14.97 -1.96
N SER A 251 -0.86 -15.25 -0.97
CA SER A 251 -0.42 -15.49 0.41
C SER A 251 0.42 -16.76 0.59
N PRO A 252 0.02 -17.95 0.06
CA PRO A 252 0.86 -19.14 0.14
C PRO A 252 2.20 -18.98 -0.58
N LEU A 253 2.22 -18.37 -1.78
CA LEU A 253 3.46 -18.19 -2.54
C LEU A 253 4.44 -17.26 -1.82
N THR A 254 3.95 -16.12 -1.31
CA THR A 254 4.80 -15.21 -0.55
C THR A 254 5.29 -15.85 0.76
N TYR A 255 4.43 -16.62 1.44
CA TYR A 255 4.78 -17.34 2.66
C TYR A 255 5.88 -18.39 2.42
N VAL A 256 5.79 -19.17 1.35
CA VAL A 256 6.82 -20.15 0.97
C VAL A 256 8.15 -19.46 0.70
N ILE A 257 8.17 -18.36 -0.08
CA ILE A 257 9.41 -17.63 -0.39
C ILE A 257 10.05 -17.06 0.89
N ILE A 258 9.26 -16.46 1.77
CA ILE A 258 9.76 -15.90 3.03
C ILE A 258 10.35 -17.01 3.91
N ASN A 259 9.66 -18.15 4.08
CA ASN A 259 10.18 -19.24 4.91
C ASN A 259 11.43 -19.88 4.30
N LEU A 260 11.50 -20.03 2.98
CA LEU A 260 12.72 -20.50 2.32
C LEU A 260 13.90 -19.52 2.53
N ALA A 261 13.65 -18.22 2.46
CA ALA A 261 14.65 -17.21 2.76
C ALA A 261 15.11 -17.28 4.23
N ILE A 262 14.20 -17.50 5.19
CA ILE A 262 14.53 -17.68 6.60
C ILE A 262 15.38 -18.95 6.80
N VAL A 263 15.00 -20.08 6.20
CA VAL A 263 15.77 -21.33 6.29
C VAL A 263 17.17 -21.15 5.70
N ALA A 264 17.29 -20.50 4.53
CA ALA A 264 18.56 -20.20 3.92
C ALA A 264 19.43 -19.31 4.82
N LEU A 265 18.83 -18.30 5.46
CA LEU A 265 19.53 -17.40 6.38
C LEU A 265 20.05 -18.13 7.62
N LEU A 266 19.24 -19.01 8.21
CA LEU A 266 19.63 -19.85 9.34
C LEU A 266 20.76 -20.83 8.94
N TYR A 267 20.68 -21.41 7.74
CA TYR A 267 21.71 -22.31 7.22
C TYR A 267 23.05 -21.60 7.03
N VAL A 268 23.06 -20.44 6.36
CA VAL A 268 24.27 -19.64 6.17
C VAL A 268 24.85 -19.18 7.51
N GLY A 269 23.99 -18.69 8.41
CA GLY A 269 24.40 -18.28 9.75
C GLY A 269 25.01 -19.42 10.58
N SER A 270 24.44 -20.63 10.50
CA SER A 270 24.97 -21.79 11.21
C SER A 270 26.38 -22.21 10.70
N ILE A 271 26.61 -22.18 9.38
CA ILE A 271 27.90 -22.45 8.78
C ILE A 271 28.95 -21.45 9.27
N GLU A 272 28.62 -20.16 9.33
CA GLU A 272 29.54 -19.14 9.79
C GLU A 272 29.89 -19.32 11.27
N ILE A 273 28.92 -19.61 12.13
CA ILE A 273 29.17 -19.88 13.55
C ILE A 273 30.08 -21.11 13.71
N LEU A 274 29.82 -22.20 12.99
CA LEU A 274 30.64 -23.42 13.02
C LEU A 274 32.05 -23.17 12.52
N SER A 275 32.24 -22.35 11.47
CA SER A 275 33.53 -21.99 10.96
C SER A 275 34.36 -21.15 11.95
N LEU A 276 33.70 -20.27 12.72
CA LEU A 276 34.34 -19.47 13.77
C LEU A 276 34.77 -20.33 14.97
N ILE A 277 33.96 -21.34 15.34
CA ILE A 277 34.30 -22.28 16.42
C ILE A 277 35.54 -23.11 16.03
N HIS A 278 35.68 -23.57 14.81
CA HIS A 278 36.83 -24.30 14.33
C HIS A 278 38.12 -23.45 14.26
N ILE A 279 38.02 -22.15 14.07
CA ILE A 279 39.16 -21.23 14.07
C ILE A 279 39.58 -20.86 15.50
N SER A 280 38.66 -20.89 16.46
CA SER A 280 38.91 -20.53 17.86
C SER A 280 39.35 -21.70 18.75
N GLU A 281 39.41 -22.95 18.25
CA GLU A 281 40.10 -24.06 18.92
C GLU A 281 41.58 -24.08 18.50
N PRO A 282 42.51 -23.43 19.25
CA PRO A 282 43.91 -23.67 19.05
C PRO A 282 44.25 -25.06 19.60
N THR A 283 44.57 -25.99 18.71
CA THR A 283 45.50 -27.14 18.97
C THR A 283 45.80 -27.41 20.45
N ARG A 284 44.92 -28.04 21.17
CA ARG A 284 45.28 -28.83 22.33
C ARG A 284 45.65 -30.24 21.85
N ARG A 285 46.79 -30.35 21.15
CA ARG A 285 47.49 -31.60 20.92
C ARG A 285 48.96 -31.34 21.14
N SER A 286 49.41 -31.51 22.35
CA SER A 286 50.71 -32.05 22.73
C SER A 286 50.79 -32.21 24.23
#